data_ebbeb0d0332f167c7d1606980accf6f1
#
_entry.id   ebbeb0d0332f167c7d1606980accf6f1
#
_cell.length_a   1.000
_cell.length_b   1.000
_cell.length_c   1.000
_cell.angle_alpha   90.00
_cell.angle_beta   90.00
_cell.angle_gamma   90.00
#
_symmetry.space_group_name_H-M   'P 1'
#
loop_
_entity.id
_entity.type
_entity.pdbx_description
1 polymer ?
#
loop_
_entity_poly.entity_id
_entity_poly.type
_entity_poly.pdbx_seq_one_letter_code
_entity_poly.pdbx_strand_id
1 'polypeptide(L)'
;QHFGIACLMSIIWVVIGYSLAFSQGNSGFVGNLSKIFLELEPGAKVGTIPENLFAMFQMTFCIITPALVIGSYVERIKFSVVLFFSAFWLLLVYCPVAFWVWGGGFLANMGVKDFAGGIVVHTTAGLAALVIALVLGKRRTFASNTITPPHSPVLTMIGASMLWVGWF
;
A
#
# COMPACT_ATOMS: atom_id res chain seq x y z
N GLN A 1 -7.48 -3.69 -13.29
CA GLN A 1 -6.43 -2.84 -12.69
C GLN A 1 -6.00 -3.38 -11.32
N HIS A 2 -6.93 -3.64 -10.37
CA HIS A 2 -6.60 -4.14 -9.02
C HIS A 2 -5.74 -5.41 -9.04
N PHE A 3 -6.10 -6.40 -9.87
CA PHE A 3 -5.32 -7.63 -9.99
C PHE A 3 -3.87 -7.38 -10.46
N GLY A 4 -3.69 -6.53 -11.49
CA GLY A 4 -2.36 -6.17 -11.98
C GLY A 4 -1.52 -5.44 -10.94
N ILE A 5 -2.13 -4.54 -10.15
CA ILE A 5 -1.46 -3.90 -9.02
C ILE A 5 -1.08 -4.93 -7.96
N ALA A 6 -1.98 -5.83 -7.58
CA ALA A 6 -1.71 -6.85 -6.59
C ALA A 6 -0.50 -7.72 -6.98
N CYS A 7 -0.43 -8.18 -8.23
CA CYS A 7 0.70 -8.96 -8.73
C CYS A 7 2.02 -8.17 -8.68
N LEU A 8 2.01 -6.94 -9.18
CA LEU A 8 3.22 -6.11 -9.23
C LEU A 8 3.72 -5.75 -7.82
N MET A 9 2.81 -5.34 -6.93
CA MET A 9 3.17 -4.98 -5.55
C MET A 9 3.72 -6.18 -4.79
N SER A 10 3.16 -7.39 -4.98
CA SER A 10 3.69 -8.61 -4.36
C SER A 10 5.12 -8.88 -4.78
N ILE A 11 5.43 -8.75 -6.07
CA ILE A 11 6.79 -8.95 -6.58
C ILE A 11 7.75 -7.92 -5.98
N ILE A 12 7.39 -6.62 -6.04
CA ILE A 12 8.25 -5.56 -5.51
C ILE A 12 8.46 -5.72 -4.00
N TRP A 13 7.40 -6.14 -3.27
CA TRP A 13 7.48 -6.39 -1.84
C TRP A 13 8.48 -7.49 -1.50
N VAL A 14 8.41 -8.62 -2.18
CA VAL A 14 9.33 -9.74 -1.99
C VAL A 14 10.76 -9.34 -2.35
N VAL A 15 10.94 -8.64 -3.47
CA VAL A 15 12.28 -8.29 -3.97
C VAL A 15 12.96 -7.27 -3.04
N ILE A 16 12.27 -6.20 -2.64
CA ILE A 16 12.93 -5.08 -1.95
C ILE A 16 12.03 -4.41 -0.91
N GLY A 17 10.72 -4.36 -1.12
CA GLY A 17 9.80 -3.54 -0.31
C GLY A 17 9.82 -3.92 1.16
N TYR A 18 9.80 -5.21 1.49
CA TYR A 18 9.90 -5.69 2.86
C TYR A 18 11.19 -5.22 3.55
N SER A 19 12.31 -5.31 2.86
CA SER A 19 13.60 -4.85 3.38
C SER A 19 13.58 -3.37 3.70
N LEU A 20 13.08 -2.52 2.80
CA LEU A 20 13.00 -1.08 3.01
C LEU A 20 12.07 -0.68 4.17
N ALA A 21 11.03 -1.47 4.43
CA ALA A 21 10.04 -1.17 5.46
C ALA A 21 10.40 -1.76 6.84
N PHE A 22 11.07 -2.94 6.91
CA PHE A 22 11.20 -3.72 8.14
C PHE A 22 12.61 -4.22 8.46
N SER A 23 13.64 -3.79 7.74
CA SER A 23 15.01 -4.03 8.16
C SER A 23 15.54 -2.88 9.03
N GLN A 24 16.60 -3.12 9.78
CA GLN A 24 17.22 -2.05 10.57
C GLN A 24 17.91 -1.04 9.66
N GLY A 25 17.45 0.21 9.67
CA GLY A 25 18.01 1.28 8.85
C GLY A 25 19.03 2.14 9.61
N ASN A 26 20.16 2.43 8.98
CA ASN A 26 21.16 3.32 9.54
C ASN A 26 20.80 4.81 9.37
N SER A 27 19.95 5.14 8.42
CA SER A 27 19.57 6.52 8.07
C SER A 27 18.39 7.07 8.88
N GLY A 28 17.63 6.21 9.57
CA GLY A 28 16.38 6.59 10.25
C GLY A 28 15.18 6.86 9.33
N PHE A 29 15.40 6.89 8.00
CA PHE A 29 14.34 7.19 7.01
C PHE A 29 13.81 5.96 6.27
N VAL A 30 14.65 4.98 6.02
CA VAL A 30 14.29 3.72 5.39
C VAL A 30 15.14 2.59 5.97
N GLY A 31 14.63 1.36 5.89
CA GLY A 31 15.39 0.17 6.20
C GLY A 31 16.57 -0.03 5.23
N ASN A 32 17.49 -0.89 5.61
CA ASN A 32 18.59 -1.30 4.76
C ASN A 32 18.19 -2.43 3.79
N LEU A 33 19.13 -2.98 3.06
CA LEU A 33 18.89 -4.04 2.06
C LEU A 33 19.22 -5.45 2.58
N SER A 34 19.25 -5.65 3.90
CA SER A 34 19.63 -6.93 4.49
C SER A 34 18.60 -8.05 4.32
N LYS A 35 17.36 -7.70 3.96
CA LYS A 35 16.25 -8.66 3.80
C LYS A 35 15.68 -8.66 2.37
N ILE A 36 16.49 -8.30 1.38
CA ILE A 36 16.07 -8.40 -0.03
C ILE A 36 15.75 -9.85 -0.37
N PHE A 37 14.80 -10.04 -1.31
CA PHE A 37 14.28 -11.36 -1.70
C PHE A 37 13.73 -12.18 -0.53
N LEU A 38 13.36 -11.53 0.59
CA LEU A 38 12.95 -12.17 1.84
C LEU A 38 14.02 -13.14 2.37
N GLU A 39 15.31 -12.78 2.23
CA GLU A 39 16.38 -13.49 2.92
C GLU A 39 16.25 -13.22 4.43
N LEU A 40 15.58 -14.15 5.12
CA LEU A 40 15.30 -14.08 6.53
C LEU A 40 16.11 -15.13 7.28
N GLU A 41 16.57 -14.78 8.47
CA GLU A 41 17.27 -15.74 9.35
C GLU A 41 16.36 -16.93 9.69
N PRO A 42 16.86 -18.17 9.64
CA PRO A 42 16.08 -19.34 10.00
C PRO A 42 15.56 -19.26 11.43
N GLY A 43 14.25 -19.37 11.58
CA GLY A 43 13.59 -19.27 12.89
C GLY A 43 13.37 -17.86 13.42
N ALA A 44 13.68 -16.81 12.64
CA ALA A 44 13.40 -15.43 13.00
C ALA A 44 11.93 -15.19 13.29
N LYS A 45 11.64 -14.37 14.29
CA LYS A 45 10.29 -14.02 14.73
C LYS A 45 10.14 -12.51 14.85
N VAL A 46 8.93 -12.04 14.56
CA VAL A 46 8.49 -10.68 14.88
C VAL A 46 7.38 -10.82 15.93
N GLY A 47 7.65 -10.37 17.15
CA GLY A 47 6.78 -10.68 18.28
C GLY A 47 6.67 -12.20 18.53
N THR A 48 5.46 -12.74 18.40
CA THR A 48 5.18 -14.16 18.64
C THR A 48 5.09 -15.01 17.38
N ILE A 49 5.09 -14.39 16.19
CA ILE A 49 4.90 -15.09 14.91
C ILE A 49 6.20 -15.21 14.12
N PRO A 50 6.36 -16.23 13.26
CA PRO A 50 7.48 -16.34 12.35
C PRO A 50 7.59 -15.10 11.43
N GLU A 51 8.81 -14.65 11.15
CA GLU A 51 9.02 -13.42 10.36
C GLU A 51 8.52 -13.55 8.93
N ASN A 52 8.58 -14.73 8.32
CA ASN A 52 8.02 -14.98 6.98
C ASN A 52 6.49 -14.79 6.96
N LEU A 53 5.78 -15.24 8.01
CA LEU A 53 4.34 -15.01 8.15
C LEU A 53 4.05 -13.52 8.34
N PHE A 54 4.85 -12.81 9.15
CA PHE A 54 4.74 -11.37 9.31
C PHE A 54 4.98 -10.63 7.98
N ALA A 55 5.98 -11.04 7.20
CA ALA A 55 6.27 -10.45 5.91
C ALA A 55 5.11 -10.61 4.91
N MET A 56 4.47 -11.78 4.89
CA MET A 56 3.27 -12.04 4.08
C MET A 56 2.04 -11.26 4.55
N PHE A 57 1.86 -11.15 5.84
CA PHE A 57 0.80 -10.30 6.42
C PHE A 57 1.00 -8.83 6.02
N GLN A 58 2.19 -8.29 6.17
CA GLN A 58 2.50 -6.92 5.79
C GLN A 58 2.42 -6.69 4.27
N MET A 59 2.63 -7.72 3.44
CA MET A 59 2.42 -7.65 2.00
C MET A 59 0.97 -7.30 1.64
N THR A 60 -0.01 -7.75 2.42
CA THR A 60 -1.42 -7.44 2.17
C THR A 60 -1.69 -5.93 2.28
N PHE A 61 -1.06 -5.24 3.22
CA PHE A 61 -1.14 -3.77 3.34
C PHE A 61 -0.39 -3.06 2.21
N CYS A 62 0.75 -3.57 1.79
CA CYS A 62 1.49 -3.09 0.63
C CYS A 62 0.65 -3.17 -0.66
N ILE A 63 -0.14 -4.23 -0.83
CA ILE A 63 -1.01 -4.42 -1.99
C ILE A 63 -2.21 -3.49 -1.97
N ILE A 64 -2.91 -3.41 -0.83
CA ILE A 64 -4.16 -2.64 -0.75
C ILE A 64 -3.93 -1.13 -0.86
N THR A 65 -2.82 -0.62 -0.36
CA THR A 65 -2.61 0.82 -0.24
C THR A 65 -2.63 1.55 -1.59
N PRO A 66 -1.85 1.18 -2.62
CA PRO A 66 -1.96 1.80 -3.95
C PRO A 66 -3.30 1.48 -4.63
N ALA A 67 -3.94 0.36 -4.29
CA ALA A 67 -5.25 0.02 -4.82
C ALA A 67 -6.35 0.99 -4.34
N LEU A 68 -6.24 1.57 -3.14
CA LEU A 68 -7.16 2.58 -2.64
C LEU A 68 -7.11 3.90 -3.44
N VAL A 69 -6.00 4.19 -4.11
CA VAL A 69 -5.81 5.41 -4.91
C VAL A 69 -6.55 5.35 -6.24
N ILE A 70 -6.91 4.14 -6.74
CA ILE A 70 -7.48 3.93 -8.09
C ILE A 70 -8.69 4.81 -8.38
N GLY A 71 -9.55 5.02 -7.41
CA GLY A 71 -10.74 5.86 -7.56
C GLY A 71 -10.44 7.28 -8.06
N SER A 72 -9.26 7.80 -7.77
CA SER A 72 -8.85 9.15 -8.15
C SER A 72 -8.46 9.29 -9.62
N TYR A 73 -8.07 8.21 -10.30
CA TYR A 73 -7.55 8.27 -11.68
C TYR A 73 -8.23 7.29 -12.65
N VAL A 74 -9.16 6.44 -12.18
CA VAL A 74 -9.89 5.52 -13.06
C VAL A 74 -10.51 6.28 -14.24
N GLU A 75 -10.47 5.71 -15.45
CA GLU A 75 -10.90 6.29 -16.72
C GLU A 75 -10.10 7.50 -17.23
N ARG A 76 -9.09 7.96 -16.50
CA ARG A 76 -8.31 9.18 -16.82
C ARG A 76 -6.85 8.91 -17.16
N ILE A 77 -6.29 7.77 -16.76
CA ILE A 77 -4.89 7.39 -16.98
C ILE A 77 -4.80 6.03 -17.66
N LYS A 78 -3.80 5.86 -18.52
CA LYS A 78 -3.47 4.57 -19.14
C LYS A 78 -3.00 3.57 -18.08
N PHE A 79 -3.38 2.29 -18.24
CA PHE A 79 -3.04 1.24 -17.27
C PHE A 79 -1.53 1.07 -17.03
N SER A 80 -0.71 1.21 -18.07
CA SER A 80 0.74 1.18 -17.91
C SER A 80 1.26 2.25 -16.95
N VAL A 81 0.72 3.47 -17.04
CA VAL A 81 1.09 4.57 -16.13
C VAL A 81 0.66 4.27 -14.70
N VAL A 82 -0.49 3.61 -14.52
CA VAL A 82 -0.95 3.15 -13.19
C VAL A 82 0.08 2.20 -12.57
N LEU A 83 0.59 1.24 -13.34
CA LEU A 83 1.59 0.28 -12.84
C LEU A 83 2.90 0.98 -12.46
N PHE A 84 3.42 1.86 -13.33
CA PHE A 84 4.62 2.64 -13.02
C PHE A 84 4.43 3.54 -11.80
N PHE A 85 3.32 4.28 -11.76
CA PHE A 85 2.99 5.11 -10.60
C PHE A 85 2.96 4.29 -9.32
N SER A 86 2.24 3.16 -9.32
CA SER A 86 2.11 2.31 -8.12
C SER A 86 3.45 1.76 -7.65
N ALA A 87 4.33 1.33 -8.58
CA ALA A 87 5.66 0.84 -8.26
C ALA A 87 6.54 1.92 -7.59
N PHE A 88 6.64 3.09 -8.22
CA PHE A 88 7.43 4.19 -7.66
C PHE A 88 6.84 4.73 -6.36
N TRP A 89 5.51 4.87 -6.30
CA TRP A 89 4.82 5.35 -5.09
C TRP A 89 5.02 4.38 -3.92
N LEU A 90 4.97 3.06 -4.17
CA LEU A 90 5.27 2.07 -3.15
C LEU A 90 6.67 2.26 -2.57
N LEU A 91 7.67 2.37 -3.43
CA LEU A 91 9.07 2.46 -3.00
C LEU A 91 9.41 3.81 -2.34
N LEU A 92 8.86 4.92 -2.88
CA LEU A 92 9.22 6.28 -2.46
C LEU A 92 8.32 6.85 -1.37
N VAL A 93 7.11 6.31 -1.20
CA VAL A 93 6.14 6.82 -0.22
C VAL A 93 5.78 5.75 0.80
N TYR A 94 5.24 4.62 0.33
CA TYR A 94 4.73 3.60 1.25
C TYR A 94 5.83 2.98 2.12
N CYS A 95 6.91 2.48 1.52
CA CYS A 95 7.98 1.84 2.28
C CYS A 95 8.65 2.76 3.31
N PRO A 96 9.00 4.03 2.98
CA PRO A 96 9.49 4.97 3.99
C PRO A 96 8.50 5.22 5.13
N VAL A 97 7.23 5.48 4.83
CA VAL A 97 6.23 5.74 5.86
C VAL A 97 5.98 4.49 6.72
N ALA A 98 5.94 3.30 6.12
CA ALA A 98 5.84 2.04 6.86
C ALA A 98 7.04 1.85 7.79
N PHE A 99 8.25 2.16 7.34
CA PHE A 99 9.45 2.15 8.18
C PHE A 99 9.34 3.15 9.34
N TRP A 100 8.93 4.39 9.07
CA TRP A 100 8.80 5.42 10.10
C TRP A 100 7.85 5.04 11.22
N VAL A 101 6.74 4.39 10.89
CA VAL A 101 5.64 4.11 11.84
C VAL A 101 5.73 2.71 12.42
N TRP A 102 6.02 1.69 11.59
CA TRP A 102 6.00 0.28 11.98
C TRP A 102 7.38 -0.40 12.01
N GLY A 103 8.32 0.13 11.22
CA GLY A 103 9.66 -0.46 11.07
C GLY A 103 10.70 0.00 12.11
N GLY A 104 10.28 0.72 13.15
CA GLY A 104 11.18 1.24 14.17
C GLY A 104 11.84 2.58 13.83
N GLY A 105 11.30 3.32 12.84
CA GLY A 105 11.76 4.64 12.46
C GLY A 105 11.37 5.74 13.45
N PHE A 106 11.59 7.00 13.07
CA PHE A 106 11.48 8.14 13.99
C PHE A 106 10.08 8.35 14.57
N LEU A 107 9.01 8.08 13.80
CA LEU A 107 7.64 8.21 14.31
C LEU A 107 7.32 7.14 15.36
N ALA A 108 7.78 5.90 15.15
CA ALA A 108 7.66 4.84 16.15
C ALA A 108 8.39 5.23 17.46
N ASN A 109 9.60 5.78 17.34
CA ASN A 109 10.39 6.23 18.49
C ASN A 109 9.76 7.43 19.21
N MET A 110 9.02 8.28 18.52
CA MET A 110 8.20 9.35 19.10
C MET A 110 6.92 8.85 19.79
N GLY A 111 6.63 7.54 19.72
CA GLY A 111 5.46 6.94 20.35
C GLY A 111 4.17 7.01 19.51
N VAL A 112 4.26 7.35 18.24
CA VAL A 112 3.10 7.33 17.31
C VAL A 112 2.54 5.92 17.22
N LYS A 113 1.22 5.78 17.36
CA LYS A 113 0.51 4.51 17.27
C LYS A 113 -0.34 4.48 16.00
N ASP A 114 -0.14 3.45 15.22
CA ASP A 114 -0.97 3.13 14.05
C ASP A 114 -1.25 1.62 14.07
N PHE A 115 -2.45 1.25 14.56
CA PHE A 115 -2.80 -0.15 14.78
C PHE A 115 -3.34 -0.85 13.52
N ALA A 116 -3.95 -0.09 12.61
CA ALA A 116 -4.66 -0.65 11.47
C ALA A 116 -4.37 0.10 10.15
N GLY A 117 -3.28 0.85 10.09
CA GLY A 117 -2.87 1.56 8.87
C GLY A 117 -3.54 2.92 8.67
N GLY A 118 -4.01 3.58 9.74
CA GLY A 118 -4.59 4.93 9.63
C GLY A 118 -3.64 5.94 9.02
N ILE A 119 -2.35 5.87 9.38
CA ILE A 119 -1.29 6.71 8.82
C ILE A 119 -0.68 6.06 7.58
N VAL A 120 -0.13 4.85 7.75
CA VAL A 120 0.67 4.18 6.71
C VAL A 120 -0.15 3.89 5.45
N VAL A 121 -1.40 3.49 5.59
CA VAL A 121 -2.29 3.13 4.48
C VAL A 121 -3.22 4.27 4.11
N HIS A 122 -4.10 4.69 5.02
CA HIS A 122 -5.23 5.55 4.67
C HIS A 122 -4.84 7.02 4.46
N THR A 123 -3.98 7.58 5.30
CA THR A 123 -3.52 8.98 5.12
C THR A 123 -2.67 9.10 3.85
N THR A 124 -1.74 8.18 3.62
CA THR A 124 -0.88 8.20 2.43
C THR A 124 -1.66 8.02 1.14
N ALA A 125 -2.56 7.01 1.09
CA ALA A 125 -3.41 6.78 -0.08
C ALA A 125 -4.41 7.92 -0.31
N GLY A 126 -5.02 8.44 0.76
CA GLY A 126 -5.98 9.55 0.67
C GLY A 126 -5.35 10.84 0.16
N LEU A 127 -4.16 11.19 0.66
CA LEU A 127 -3.43 12.36 0.18
C LEU A 127 -2.98 12.20 -1.27
N ALA A 128 -2.45 11.02 -1.64
CA ALA A 128 -2.11 10.73 -3.03
C ALA A 128 -3.34 10.83 -3.96
N ALA A 129 -4.47 10.27 -3.54
CA ALA A 129 -5.72 10.34 -4.29
C ALA A 129 -6.21 11.78 -4.47
N LEU A 130 -6.12 12.61 -3.43
CA LEU A 130 -6.48 14.02 -3.49
C LEU A 130 -5.60 14.78 -4.51
N VAL A 131 -4.28 14.65 -4.40
CA VAL A 131 -3.34 15.32 -5.30
C VAL A 131 -3.56 14.89 -6.75
N ILE A 132 -3.70 13.58 -7.00
CA ILE A 132 -3.96 13.06 -8.36
C ILE A 132 -5.29 13.60 -8.90
N ALA A 133 -6.35 13.64 -8.08
CA ALA A 133 -7.64 14.18 -8.51
C ALA A 133 -7.56 15.66 -8.88
N LEU A 134 -6.79 16.45 -8.13
CA LEU A 134 -6.54 17.87 -8.43
C LEU A 134 -5.76 18.04 -9.73
N VAL A 135 -4.69 17.27 -9.94
CA VAL A 135 -3.84 17.34 -11.14
C VAL A 135 -4.58 16.91 -12.40
N LEU A 136 -5.37 15.83 -12.33
CA LEU A 136 -6.11 15.30 -13.47
C LEU A 136 -7.39 16.07 -13.79
N GLY A 137 -7.91 16.82 -12.86
CA GLY A 137 -9.14 17.58 -13.02
C GLY A 137 -10.40 16.71 -13.08
N LYS A 138 -11.49 17.27 -13.64
CA LYS A 138 -12.81 16.61 -13.69
C LYS A 138 -12.84 15.43 -14.66
N ARG A 139 -13.63 14.41 -14.33
CA ARG A 139 -13.93 13.30 -15.25
C ARG A 139 -14.73 13.79 -16.45
N ARG A 140 -14.53 13.18 -17.63
CA ARG A 140 -15.29 13.51 -18.85
C ARG A 140 -16.80 13.35 -18.66
N THR A 141 -17.20 12.27 -17.99
CA THR A 141 -18.62 11.97 -17.68
C THR A 141 -19.25 13.00 -16.74
N PHE A 142 -18.46 13.63 -15.88
CA PHE A 142 -18.93 14.71 -14.99
C PHE A 142 -19.31 15.97 -15.79
N ALA A 143 -18.51 16.30 -16.82
CA ALA A 143 -18.77 17.46 -17.69
C ALA A 143 -20.01 17.27 -18.57
N SER A 144 -20.32 16.04 -18.98
CA SER A 144 -21.50 15.69 -19.81
C SER A 144 -22.76 15.42 -19.01
N ASN A 145 -22.73 15.53 -17.68
CA ASN A 145 -23.83 15.17 -16.79
C ASN A 145 -24.37 13.73 -16.98
N THR A 146 -23.53 12.84 -17.49
CA THR A 146 -23.88 11.44 -17.75
C THR A 146 -23.54 10.61 -16.51
N ILE A 147 -24.54 9.93 -15.96
CA ILE A 147 -24.31 9.02 -14.82
C ILE A 147 -23.73 7.72 -15.37
N THR A 148 -22.49 7.41 -14.98
CA THR A 148 -21.88 6.11 -15.27
C THR A 148 -22.30 5.13 -14.18
N PRO A 149 -23.04 4.05 -14.50
CA PRO A 149 -23.45 3.09 -13.49
C PRO A 149 -22.22 2.37 -12.92
N PRO A 150 -22.25 1.93 -11.64
CA PRO A 150 -21.16 1.16 -11.06
C PRO A 150 -21.01 -0.19 -11.75
N HIS A 151 -19.77 -0.67 -11.91
CA HIS A 151 -19.46 -1.92 -12.61
C HIS A 151 -20.17 -3.14 -11.98
N SER A 152 -20.08 -3.31 -10.66
CA SER A 152 -20.73 -4.40 -9.95
C SER A 152 -20.94 -4.07 -8.47
N PRO A 153 -22.12 -3.58 -8.08
CA PRO A 153 -22.47 -3.34 -6.69
C PRO A 153 -22.37 -4.61 -5.84
N VAL A 154 -22.75 -5.76 -6.40
CA VAL A 154 -22.73 -7.05 -5.71
C VAL A 154 -21.30 -7.45 -5.31
N LEU A 155 -20.35 -7.39 -6.24
CA LEU A 155 -18.94 -7.70 -5.93
C LEU A 155 -18.35 -6.72 -4.91
N THR A 156 -18.75 -5.45 -4.96
CA THR A 156 -18.33 -4.45 -3.98
C THR A 156 -18.87 -4.80 -2.58
N MET A 157 -20.12 -5.20 -2.47
CA MET A 157 -20.73 -5.61 -1.20
C MET A 157 -20.08 -6.88 -0.64
N ILE A 158 -19.77 -7.86 -1.50
CA ILE A 158 -19.05 -9.08 -1.10
C ILE A 158 -17.66 -8.70 -0.54
N GLY A 159 -16.90 -7.89 -1.26
CA GLY A 159 -15.57 -7.46 -0.82
C GLY A 159 -15.61 -6.68 0.50
N ALA A 160 -16.55 -5.76 0.65
CA ALA A 160 -16.76 -5.00 1.89
C ALA A 160 -17.12 -5.91 3.06
N SER A 161 -17.97 -6.91 2.84
CA SER A 161 -18.37 -7.89 3.86
C SER A 161 -17.18 -8.76 4.29
N MET A 162 -16.33 -9.18 3.36
CA MET A 162 -15.11 -9.95 3.67
C MET A 162 -14.14 -9.11 4.51
N LEU A 163 -13.93 -7.83 4.18
CA LEU A 163 -13.11 -6.93 4.99
C LEU A 163 -13.70 -6.74 6.40
N TRP A 164 -15.01 -6.55 6.48
CA TRP A 164 -15.69 -6.39 7.77
C TRP A 164 -15.50 -7.60 8.68
N VAL A 165 -15.68 -8.80 8.16
CA VAL A 165 -15.42 -10.04 8.91
C VAL A 165 -13.96 -10.16 9.34
N GLY A 166 -13.03 -9.75 8.47
CA GLY A 166 -11.59 -9.77 8.77
C GLY A 166 -11.15 -8.81 9.90
N TRP A 167 -11.98 -7.84 10.29
CA TRP A 167 -11.69 -6.95 11.41
C TRP A 167 -11.83 -7.63 12.79
N PHE A 168 -12.54 -8.72 12.87
CA PHE A 168 -12.73 -9.49 14.09
C PHE A 168 -11.73 -10.62 14.25
#